data_86dc68d101af86478c89b32c2c51a894
#
_entry.id   86dc68d101af86478c89b32c2c51a894
#
_cell.length_a   1.000
_cell.length_b   1.000
_cell.length_c   1.000
_cell.angle_alpha   90.00
_cell.angle_beta   90.00
_cell.angle_gamma   90.00
#
_symmetry.space_group_name_H-M   'P 1'
#
loop_
_entity.id
_entity.type
_entity.pdbx_description
1 polymer ?
#
loop_
_entity_poly.entity_id
_entity_poly.type
_entity_poly.pdbx_seq_one_letter_code
_entity_poly.pdbx_strand_id
1 'polypeptide(L)'
;MFLEEPVSTTIQYHELGSAAQDHQELGQYNLFTGELDPVWAERNGNEARAESGWLFDPDWGLVLPENVAGKEIVVDQGVSLAFPARGSEVPREPLTFGARPRPALEPPSVAKTEDGAQLILSGYGIYLGKKSERLQVKVAGKVAKDANGSSYEFPFFRLSEVVIASRGVSFSSDLLEEFCERGIRLSFLDYAGRPYAMLTSPILTATVESRREQLLAYNDGRGLEFGRVVVRGKVRNQRHLLLYFGKYLKQSDPARYESVADTARKLRALELQVRKVEGTSIQERRQELMGLEGVAGRLYWAAVKEIVESKVEFMGRVHRGASDAVNALLNYGYGILYSHVWGAVMNAGLEPFAGYLHVDRPGKPSLVLDLVEEFRQPVVDRTVIAFINLGQNIGMKDGLLDQETRKLIAEKILERLASPEPFRGQNFQIRSIVQMQARSLVSFLRGKGKYKPFSFRW
;
A
#
# COMPACT_ATOMS: atom_id res chain seq x y z
N MET A 1 20.36 37.98 -14.97
CA MET A 1 19.23 38.08 -15.93
C MET A 1 19.62 37.20 -17.10
N PHE A 2 19.41 35.91 -16.99
CA PHE A 2 19.56 34.92 -18.06
C PHE A 2 18.22 34.23 -18.19
N LEU A 3 17.55 34.48 -19.30
CA LEU A 3 16.37 33.76 -19.73
C LEU A 3 16.86 32.47 -20.38
N GLU A 4 16.66 31.34 -19.71
CA GLU A 4 16.86 30.03 -20.32
C GLU A 4 15.66 29.72 -21.22
N GLU A 5 15.94 29.38 -22.46
CA GLU A 5 14.96 28.94 -23.43
C GLU A 5 14.35 27.60 -23.03
N PRO A 6 13.06 27.34 -23.28
CA PRO A 6 12.42 26.07 -22.94
C PRO A 6 12.99 24.93 -23.80
N VAL A 7 13.50 23.90 -23.14
CA VAL A 7 13.97 22.64 -23.76
C VAL A 7 12.75 21.91 -24.34
N SER A 8 12.66 21.87 -25.67
CA SER A 8 11.68 21.07 -26.38
C SER A 8 12.01 19.59 -26.25
N THR A 9 11.17 18.80 -25.57
CA THR A 9 11.30 17.34 -25.45
C THR A 9 10.46 16.68 -26.53
N THR A 10 11.09 16.22 -27.59
CA THR A 10 10.44 15.43 -28.67
C THR A 10 10.37 13.98 -28.25
N ILE A 11 9.16 13.42 -28.15
CA ILE A 11 8.95 11.98 -27.91
C ILE A 11 8.64 11.33 -29.27
N GLN A 12 9.55 10.46 -29.75
CA GLN A 12 9.30 9.63 -30.92
C GLN A 12 8.73 8.27 -30.47
N TYR A 13 7.58 7.92 -31.03
CA TYR A 13 7.01 6.58 -30.85
C TYR A 13 7.37 5.72 -32.07
N HIS A 14 8.03 4.58 -31.84
CA HIS A 14 8.25 3.56 -32.84
C HIS A 14 7.16 2.49 -32.71
N GLU A 15 6.37 2.29 -33.76
CA GLU A 15 5.55 1.10 -33.93
C GLU A 15 6.44 -0.09 -34.34
N LEU A 16 6.35 -1.19 -33.59
CA LEU A 16 6.91 -2.49 -33.96
C LEU A 16 5.87 -3.28 -34.75
N GLY A 17 5.97 -3.23 -36.07
CA GLY A 17 5.12 -4.04 -36.96
C GLY A 17 5.47 -3.81 -38.42
N SER A 18 5.88 -4.89 -39.09
CA SER A 18 6.47 -4.98 -40.41
C SER A 18 5.70 -4.32 -41.56
N ALA A 19 6.49 -3.68 -42.46
CA ALA A 19 6.24 -3.44 -43.87
C ALA A 19 5.16 -2.40 -44.23
N ALA A 20 5.58 -1.16 -44.43
CA ALA A 20 5.40 -0.36 -45.61
C ALA A 20 5.74 1.11 -45.31
N GLN A 21 6.51 1.69 -46.21
CA GLN A 21 6.91 3.07 -46.23
C GLN A 21 5.70 4.00 -46.16
N ASP A 22 5.64 4.79 -45.08
CA ASP A 22 5.20 6.18 -45.08
C ASP A 22 5.44 6.73 -43.66
N HIS A 23 6.50 7.53 -43.54
CA HIS A 23 6.77 8.34 -42.36
C HIS A 23 5.80 9.51 -42.34
N GLN A 24 4.64 9.38 -41.66
CA GLN A 24 3.84 10.54 -41.28
C GLN A 24 4.39 11.06 -39.93
N GLU A 25 4.95 12.27 -39.96
CA GLU A 25 5.35 13.00 -38.76
C GLU A 25 4.10 13.35 -37.94
N LEU A 26 3.96 12.77 -36.74
CA LEU A 26 2.94 13.14 -35.78
C LEU A 26 3.23 14.55 -35.24
N GLY A 27 2.24 15.46 -35.25
CA GLY A 27 2.39 16.82 -34.77
C GLY A 27 2.83 16.95 -33.34
N GLN A 28 3.59 17.97 -33.03
CA GLN A 28 4.03 18.30 -31.68
C GLN A 28 2.94 19.04 -30.92
N TYR A 29 2.59 18.52 -29.73
CA TYR A 29 1.64 19.14 -28.80
C TYR A 29 2.37 19.65 -27.54
N ASN A 30 1.96 20.81 -27.06
CA ASN A 30 2.38 21.30 -25.76
C ASN A 30 1.67 20.48 -24.64
N LEU A 31 2.41 19.71 -23.89
CA LEU A 31 1.90 18.83 -22.82
C LEU A 31 1.22 19.58 -21.66
N PHE A 32 1.42 20.90 -21.53
CA PHE A 32 0.85 21.70 -20.44
C PHE A 32 -0.41 22.47 -20.87
N THR A 33 -0.53 22.82 -22.15
CA THR A 33 -1.68 23.59 -22.64
C THR A 33 -2.63 22.76 -23.50
N GLY A 34 -2.21 21.60 -23.99
CA GLY A 34 -2.98 20.76 -24.91
C GLY A 34 -3.13 21.35 -26.31
N GLU A 35 -2.38 22.41 -26.65
CA GLU A 35 -2.43 23.09 -27.93
C GLU A 35 -1.35 22.57 -28.89
N LEU A 36 -1.67 22.55 -30.17
CA LEU A 36 -0.71 22.24 -31.23
C LEU A 36 0.38 23.30 -31.29
N ASP A 37 1.63 22.87 -31.47
CA ASP A 37 2.74 23.80 -31.70
C ASP A 37 2.42 24.72 -32.87
N PRO A 38 2.42 26.05 -32.67
CA PRO A 38 2.05 27.02 -33.72
C PRO A 38 2.91 26.88 -34.97
N VAL A 39 4.19 26.56 -34.85
CA VAL A 39 5.12 26.39 -35.97
C VAL A 39 4.77 25.15 -36.81
N TRP A 40 4.28 24.08 -36.15
CA TRP A 40 3.84 22.88 -36.83
C TRP A 40 2.47 23.09 -37.52
N ALA A 41 1.57 23.84 -36.88
CA ALA A 41 0.26 24.18 -37.44
C ALA A 41 0.38 25.09 -38.68
N GLU A 42 1.36 26.01 -38.71
CA GLU A 42 1.63 26.84 -39.91
C GLU A 42 2.23 26.03 -41.07
N ARG A 43 3.05 25.00 -40.80
CA ARG A 43 3.67 24.16 -41.84
C ARG A 43 2.70 23.18 -42.50
N ASN A 44 1.77 22.62 -41.75
CA ASN A 44 0.93 21.51 -42.20
C ASN A 44 -0.55 21.88 -42.43
N GLY A 45 -0.94 23.12 -42.20
CA GLY A 45 -2.28 23.64 -42.45
C GLY A 45 -3.41 22.97 -41.63
N ASN A 46 -4.60 23.54 -41.69
CA ASN A 46 -5.79 23.03 -40.99
C ASN A 46 -6.29 21.65 -41.50
N GLU A 47 -5.73 21.13 -42.61
CA GLU A 47 -6.09 19.83 -43.18
C GLU A 47 -5.59 18.66 -42.35
N ALA A 48 -4.50 18.81 -41.58
CA ALA A 48 -4.00 17.78 -40.69
C ALA A 48 -4.97 17.39 -39.54
N ARG A 49 -5.95 18.23 -39.25
CA ARG A 49 -7.02 17.93 -38.28
C ARG A 49 -8.05 16.89 -38.78
N ALA A 50 -8.19 16.75 -40.08
CA ALA A 50 -9.20 15.89 -40.70
C ALA A 50 -8.70 14.45 -40.96
N GLU A 51 -7.39 14.24 -41.07
CA GLU A 51 -6.83 12.94 -41.46
C GLU A 51 -6.31 12.08 -40.30
N SER A 52 -6.02 12.65 -39.14
CA SER A 52 -5.43 11.87 -38.03
C SER A 52 -6.41 10.96 -37.27
N GLY A 53 -7.73 11.22 -37.36
CA GLY A 53 -8.77 10.38 -36.77
C GLY A 53 -8.65 10.12 -35.25
N TRP A 54 -7.88 10.93 -34.51
CA TRP A 54 -7.65 10.77 -33.07
C TRP A 54 -8.44 11.80 -32.25
N LEU A 55 -9.15 11.32 -31.23
CA LEU A 55 -9.88 12.16 -30.27
C LEU A 55 -9.15 12.15 -28.93
N PHE A 56 -8.87 13.32 -28.42
CA PHE A 56 -8.32 13.48 -27.06
C PHE A 56 -9.46 13.52 -26.05
N ASP A 57 -9.42 12.62 -25.06
CA ASP A 57 -10.31 12.67 -23.91
C ASP A 57 -9.62 13.46 -22.80
N PRO A 58 -10.16 14.63 -22.40
CA PRO A 58 -9.56 15.49 -21.38
C PRO A 58 -9.51 14.86 -20.00
N ASP A 59 -10.34 13.85 -19.69
CA ASP A 59 -10.40 13.20 -18.40
C ASP A 59 -9.43 12.01 -18.28
N TRP A 60 -9.02 11.39 -19.41
CA TRP A 60 -8.23 10.16 -19.44
C TRP A 60 -6.92 10.27 -20.22
N GLY A 61 -6.67 11.35 -20.93
CA GLY A 61 -5.49 11.51 -21.79
C GLY A 61 -5.39 10.48 -22.91
N LEU A 62 -6.46 9.75 -23.21
CA LEU A 62 -6.52 8.71 -24.22
C LEU A 62 -6.91 9.33 -25.56
N VAL A 63 -6.07 9.11 -26.55
CA VAL A 63 -6.33 9.51 -27.94
C VAL A 63 -6.91 8.30 -28.67
N LEU A 64 -8.21 8.36 -29.03
CA LEU A 64 -8.88 7.30 -29.75
C LEU A 64 -9.06 7.68 -31.22
N PRO A 65 -8.81 6.78 -32.18
CA PRO A 65 -9.11 7.03 -33.59
C PRO A 65 -10.62 7.24 -33.82
N GLU A 66 -11.01 8.22 -34.60
CA GLU A 66 -12.43 8.52 -34.88
C GLU A 66 -13.21 7.33 -35.50
N ASN A 67 -12.50 6.44 -36.19
CA ASN A 67 -13.08 5.29 -36.88
C ASN A 67 -13.43 4.10 -35.96
N VAL A 68 -13.07 4.12 -34.67
CA VAL A 68 -13.37 3.05 -33.71
C VAL A 68 -14.51 3.39 -32.74
N ALA A 69 -15.01 4.63 -32.75
CA ALA A 69 -16.14 5.02 -31.92
C ALA A 69 -17.40 4.22 -32.33
N GLY A 70 -18.00 3.51 -31.36
CA GLY A 70 -19.17 2.65 -31.59
C GLY A 70 -18.89 1.29 -32.23
N LYS A 71 -17.64 0.89 -32.36
CA LYS A 71 -17.21 -0.44 -32.87
C LYS A 71 -16.67 -1.31 -31.75
N GLU A 72 -16.85 -2.60 -31.90
CA GLU A 72 -16.22 -3.62 -31.09
C GLU A 72 -14.93 -4.07 -31.80
N ILE A 73 -13.79 -3.95 -31.10
CA ILE A 73 -12.52 -4.44 -31.60
C ILE A 73 -12.15 -5.70 -30.83
N VAL A 74 -12.06 -6.80 -31.57
CA VAL A 74 -11.57 -8.07 -31.03
C VAL A 74 -10.03 -8.03 -31.07
N VAL A 75 -9.39 -7.98 -29.89
CA VAL A 75 -7.95 -8.11 -29.75
C VAL A 75 -7.62 -9.60 -29.67
N ASP A 76 -6.52 -9.99 -30.29
CA ASP A 76 -6.03 -11.38 -30.34
C ASP A 76 -6.08 -12.04 -28.96
N GLN A 77 -6.69 -13.21 -28.83
CA GLN A 77 -7.03 -13.98 -27.62
C GLN A 77 -8.46 -13.80 -27.04
N GLY A 78 -9.42 -13.27 -27.82
CA GLY A 78 -10.84 -13.27 -27.42
C GLY A 78 -11.26 -12.23 -26.39
N VAL A 79 -10.45 -11.17 -26.20
CA VAL A 79 -10.84 -10.00 -25.42
C VAL A 79 -11.53 -9.02 -26.36
N SER A 80 -12.82 -8.79 -26.16
CA SER A 80 -13.62 -7.80 -26.89
C SER A 80 -13.57 -6.46 -26.16
N LEU A 81 -13.15 -5.41 -26.85
CA LEU A 81 -13.19 -4.04 -26.37
C LEU A 81 -14.32 -3.31 -27.13
N ALA A 82 -15.43 -3.02 -26.43
CA ALA A 82 -16.52 -2.22 -26.95
C ALA A 82 -16.30 -0.74 -26.65
N PHE A 83 -16.28 0.10 -27.66
CA PHE A 83 -16.19 1.55 -27.54
C PHE A 83 -17.60 2.16 -27.66
N PRO A 84 -18.03 3.03 -26.72
CA PRO A 84 -19.36 3.65 -26.80
C PRO A 84 -19.48 4.53 -28.05
N ALA A 85 -20.67 4.53 -28.67
CA ALA A 85 -20.96 5.40 -29.79
C ALA A 85 -20.92 6.88 -29.38
N ARG A 86 -20.46 7.75 -30.29
CA ARG A 86 -20.43 9.20 -30.10
C ARG A 86 -21.87 9.71 -29.81
N GLY A 87 -22.07 10.33 -28.63
CA GLY A 87 -23.38 10.85 -28.22
C GLY A 87 -24.25 9.88 -27.41
N SER A 88 -23.82 8.65 -27.12
CA SER A 88 -24.36 7.92 -26.00
C SER A 88 -23.92 8.68 -24.74
N GLU A 89 -24.87 9.28 -24.02
CA GLU A 89 -24.64 9.66 -22.64
C GLU A 89 -24.27 8.36 -21.90
N VAL A 90 -22.97 8.06 -21.85
CA VAL A 90 -22.49 7.23 -20.73
C VAL A 90 -22.98 8.00 -19.53
N PRO A 91 -23.86 7.44 -18.69
CA PRO A 91 -24.21 8.11 -17.46
C PRO A 91 -22.87 8.42 -16.79
N ARG A 92 -22.48 9.67 -16.82
CA ARG A 92 -21.45 10.19 -15.96
C ARG A 92 -22.05 10.09 -14.55
N GLU A 93 -22.05 8.89 -14.00
CA GLU A 93 -21.96 8.84 -12.56
C GLU A 93 -20.69 9.64 -12.29
N PRO A 94 -20.82 10.86 -11.74
CA PRO A 94 -19.65 11.51 -11.22
C PRO A 94 -18.97 10.43 -10.42
N LEU A 95 -17.64 10.31 -10.45
CA LEU A 95 -16.90 9.63 -9.43
C LEU A 95 -17.31 10.29 -8.10
N THR A 96 -18.55 10.05 -7.75
CA THR A 96 -19.00 10.19 -6.41
C THR A 96 -18.14 9.15 -5.73
N PHE A 97 -17.03 9.61 -5.21
CA PHE A 97 -16.64 9.11 -3.91
C PHE A 97 -17.92 9.12 -3.13
N GLY A 98 -18.66 7.97 -3.18
CA GLY A 98 -20.05 7.89 -2.79
C GLY A 98 -20.17 8.61 -1.48
N ALA A 99 -21.14 9.48 -1.30
CA ALA A 99 -21.26 10.35 -0.14
C ALA A 99 -21.09 9.42 1.06
N ARG A 100 -19.84 9.33 1.53
CA ARG A 100 -19.50 8.45 2.65
C ARG A 100 -20.33 9.03 3.79
N PRO A 101 -21.17 8.23 4.46
CA PRO A 101 -21.92 8.74 5.59
C PRO A 101 -20.93 9.53 6.44
N ARG A 102 -21.22 10.80 6.73
CA ARG A 102 -20.38 11.58 7.63
C ARG A 102 -20.51 10.85 8.96
N PRO A 103 -19.47 10.17 9.45
CA PRO A 103 -19.57 9.53 10.75
C PRO A 103 -19.90 10.62 11.77
N ALA A 104 -20.70 10.27 12.77
CA ALA A 104 -20.96 11.16 13.90
C ALA A 104 -19.63 11.71 14.42
N LEU A 105 -19.60 12.97 14.82
CA LEU A 105 -18.40 13.63 15.34
C LEU A 105 -17.91 12.83 16.55
N GLU A 106 -16.86 12.05 16.34
CA GLU A 106 -16.28 11.20 17.39
C GLU A 106 -15.43 12.06 18.34
N PRO A 107 -15.47 11.77 19.64
CA PRO A 107 -14.60 12.45 20.60
C PRO A 107 -13.12 12.15 20.28
N PRO A 108 -12.21 13.06 20.60
CA PRO A 108 -10.78 12.86 20.39
C PRO A 108 -10.24 11.67 21.16
N SER A 109 -9.42 10.86 20.49
CA SER A 109 -8.76 9.68 21.07
C SER A 109 -7.30 9.63 20.65
N VAL A 110 -6.43 9.18 21.56
CA VAL A 110 -5.00 9.02 21.34
C VAL A 110 -4.61 7.60 21.74
N ALA A 111 -4.17 6.79 20.77
CA ALA A 111 -3.47 5.54 20.99
C ALA A 111 -1.97 5.79 20.87
N LYS A 112 -1.16 5.20 21.74
CA LYS A 112 0.29 5.38 21.77
C LYS A 112 1.02 4.10 22.15
N THR A 113 2.27 3.96 21.70
CA THR A 113 3.19 2.94 22.25
C THR A 113 3.58 3.30 23.69
N GLU A 114 4.02 2.33 24.49
CA GLU A 114 4.46 2.55 25.87
C GLU A 114 5.59 3.59 25.95
N ASP A 115 6.53 3.56 25.00
CA ASP A 115 7.63 4.52 24.91
C ASP A 115 7.21 5.88 24.31
N GLY A 116 5.95 6.02 23.86
CA GLY A 116 5.43 7.23 23.23
C GLY A 116 6.05 7.54 21.86
N ALA A 117 6.71 6.58 21.22
CA ALA A 117 7.39 6.79 19.94
C ALA A 117 6.45 6.82 18.74
N GLN A 118 5.30 6.21 18.86
CA GLN A 118 4.27 6.17 17.81
C GLN A 118 2.91 6.58 18.39
N LEU A 119 2.20 7.41 17.66
CA LEU A 119 0.89 7.93 18.03
C LEU A 119 -0.11 7.66 16.93
N ILE A 120 -1.31 7.24 17.31
CA ILE A 120 -2.48 7.23 16.42
C ILE A 120 -3.52 8.15 17.03
N LEU A 121 -3.90 9.18 16.28
CA LEU A 121 -4.85 10.20 16.68
C LEU A 121 -6.15 10.01 15.90
N SER A 122 -7.28 9.94 16.60
CA SER A 122 -8.60 9.87 16.00
C SER A 122 -9.58 10.80 16.70
N GLY A 123 -10.69 11.19 16.02
CA GLY A 123 -11.69 12.10 16.52
C GLY A 123 -11.60 13.48 15.89
N TYR A 124 -12.62 14.29 16.16
CA TYR A 124 -12.80 15.59 15.52
C TYR A 124 -12.31 16.74 16.43
N GLY A 125 -11.85 17.85 15.80
CA GLY A 125 -11.47 19.06 16.53
C GLY A 125 -10.12 18.98 17.25
N ILE A 126 -9.26 18.06 16.82
CA ILE A 126 -7.88 17.97 17.29
C ILE A 126 -7.04 19.04 16.59
N TYR A 127 -6.24 19.76 17.36
CA TYR A 127 -5.18 20.63 16.87
C TYR A 127 -3.83 20.10 17.37
N LEU A 128 -2.87 19.99 16.44
CA LEU A 128 -1.49 19.61 16.73
C LEU A 128 -0.58 20.82 16.55
N GLY A 129 0.16 21.16 17.59
CA GLY A 129 1.09 22.28 17.56
C GLY A 129 2.42 21.94 18.19
N LYS A 130 3.41 22.78 17.89
CA LYS A 130 4.73 22.77 18.53
C LYS A 130 4.67 23.59 19.78
N LYS A 131 5.24 23.07 20.88
CA LYS A 131 5.52 23.80 22.11
C LYS A 131 6.92 23.44 22.58
N SER A 132 7.86 24.34 22.36
CA SER A 132 9.27 24.03 22.58
C SER A 132 9.67 22.74 21.85
N GLU A 133 10.34 21.80 22.50
CA GLU A 133 10.79 20.50 21.95
C GLU A 133 9.71 19.40 22.04
N ARG A 134 8.41 19.76 21.96
CA ARG A 134 7.31 18.81 22.14
C ARG A 134 6.18 19.03 21.14
N LEU A 135 5.62 17.91 20.64
CA LEU A 135 4.30 17.89 20.05
C LEU A 135 3.24 18.09 21.15
N GLN A 136 2.38 19.05 21.00
CA GLN A 136 1.24 19.30 21.90
C GLN A 136 -0.07 18.98 21.18
N VAL A 137 -0.92 18.18 21.81
CA VAL A 137 -2.26 17.84 21.32
C VAL A 137 -3.29 18.71 22.05
N LYS A 138 -4.09 19.49 21.30
CA LYS A 138 -5.19 20.32 21.84
C LYS A 138 -6.52 19.85 21.31
N VAL A 139 -7.55 20.00 22.14
CA VAL A 139 -8.95 19.76 21.80
C VAL A 139 -9.77 20.93 22.29
N ALA A 140 -10.58 21.53 21.44
CA ALA A 140 -11.35 22.74 21.74
C ALA A 140 -10.47 23.85 22.37
N GLY A 141 -9.26 24.07 21.85
CA GLY A 141 -8.31 25.08 22.30
C GLY A 141 -7.58 24.75 23.62
N LYS A 142 -7.94 23.68 24.32
CA LYS A 142 -7.27 23.24 25.56
C LYS A 142 -6.34 22.07 25.31
N VAL A 143 -5.25 21.98 26.07
CA VAL A 143 -4.35 20.82 26.01
C VAL A 143 -5.12 19.58 26.44
N ALA A 144 -5.15 18.57 25.56
CA ALA A 144 -5.80 17.30 25.85
C ALA A 144 -5.06 16.54 26.95
N LYS A 145 -5.81 15.84 27.80
CA LYS A 145 -5.28 15.05 28.92
C LYS A 145 -5.70 13.59 28.80
N ASP A 146 -4.87 12.68 29.30
CA ASP A 146 -5.22 11.28 29.45
C ASP A 146 -6.17 11.04 30.66
N ALA A 147 -6.58 9.79 30.84
CA ALA A 147 -7.46 9.40 31.96
C ALA A 147 -6.85 9.72 33.36
N ASN A 148 -5.53 9.84 33.44
CA ASN A 148 -4.79 10.16 34.66
C ASN A 148 -4.56 11.67 34.84
N GLY A 149 -5.12 12.50 33.94
CA GLY A 149 -4.97 13.96 33.95
C GLY A 149 -3.64 14.48 33.39
N SER A 150 -2.78 13.60 32.86
CA SER A 150 -1.51 13.99 32.24
C SER A 150 -1.74 14.59 30.86
N SER A 151 -1.05 15.69 30.55
CA SER A 151 -1.15 16.35 29.25
C SER A 151 -0.59 15.49 28.12
N TYR A 152 -1.27 15.45 26.98
CA TYR A 152 -0.73 14.84 25.76
C TYR A 152 0.31 15.76 25.12
N GLU A 153 1.50 15.74 25.70
CA GLU A 153 2.71 16.40 25.20
C GLU A 153 3.82 15.36 25.00
N PHE A 154 4.31 15.25 23.78
CA PHE A 154 5.28 14.22 23.38
C PHE A 154 6.59 14.85 22.93
N PRO A 155 7.73 14.54 23.57
CA PRO A 155 9.03 15.05 23.14
C PRO A 155 9.37 14.57 21.73
N PHE A 156 9.80 15.47 20.84
CA PHE A 156 10.11 15.11 19.45
C PHE A 156 11.22 14.07 19.34
N PHE A 157 12.20 14.07 20.21
CA PHE A 157 13.29 13.09 20.18
C PHE A 157 12.82 11.64 20.44
N ARG A 158 11.62 11.44 21.00
CA ARG A 158 10.99 10.12 21.16
C ARG A 158 10.09 9.74 20.00
N LEU A 159 9.54 10.75 19.31
CA LEU A 159 8.58 10.50 18.24
C LEU A 159 9.27 9.96 16.98
N SER A 160 8.72 8.92 16.42
CA SER A 160 9.11 8.38 15.11
C SER A 160 7.98 8.43 14.09
N GLU A 161 6.73 8.45 14.57
CA GLU A 161 5.56 8.42 13.70
C GLU A 161 4.32 8.97 14.38
N VAL A 162 3.54 9.73 13.62
CA VAL A 162 2.19 10.17 13.98
C VAL A 162 1.23 9.76 12.86
N VAL A 163 0.17 9.06 13.22
CA VAL A 163 -0.88 8.62 12.30
C VAL A 163 -2.17 9.35 12.64
N ILE A 164 -2.75 10.02 11.68
CA ILE A 164 -4.06 10.67 11.80
C ILE A 164 -5.10 9.73 11.21
N ALA A 165 -5.94 9.14 12.05
CA ALA A 165 -6.96 8.17 11.65
C ALA A 165 -8.38 8.78 11.66
N SER A 166 -8.48 10.07 11.34
CA SER A 166 -9.74 10.80 11.28
C SER A 166 -9.68 12.03 10.39
N ARG A 167 -10.80 12.72 10.24
CA ARG A 167 -10.90 14.04 9.59
C ARG A 167 -11.02 15.13 10.64
N GLY A 168 -10.79 16.40 10.24
CA GLY A 168 -10.97 17.56 11.13
C GLY A 168 -9.83 17.75 12.12
N VAL A 169 -8.63 17.26 11.79
CA VAL A 169 -7.38 17.55 12.50
C VAL A 169 -6.67 18.70 11.79
N SER A 170 -6.22 19.68 12.54
CA SER A 170 -5.43 20.82 12.05
C SER A 170 -4.04 20.84 12.69
N PHE A 171 -3.11 21.48 12.01
CA PHE A 171 -1.69 21.54 12.42
C PHE A 171 -1.14 22.94 12.24
N SER A 172 -0.13 23.28 13.03
CA SER A 172 0.70 24.45 12.74
C SER A 172 1.81 24.11 11.73
N SER A 173 2.18 25.06 10.89
CA SER A 173 3.24 24.88 9.88
C SER A 173 4.60 24.61 10.47
N ASP A 174 4.94 25.25 11.57
CA ASP A 174 6.18 25.03 12.34
C ASP A 174 6.29 23.61 12.91
N LEU A 175 5.14 22.96 13.23
CA LEU A 175 5.13 21.55 13.60
C LEU A 175 5.45 20.66 12.41
N LEU A 176 4.94 20.98 11.21
CA LEU A 176 5.21 20.20 10.00
C LEU A 176 6.68 20.33 9.60
N GLU A 177 7.27 21.51 9.73
CA GLU A 177 8.71 21.76 9.54
C GLU A 177 9.53 20.86 10.47
N GLU A 178 9.23 20.89 11.77
CA GLU A 178 9.91 20.05 12.77
C GLU A 178 9.82 18.55 12.45
N PHE A 179 8.66 18.10 12.00
CA PHE A 179 8.50 16.69 11.59
C PHE A 179 9.37 16.34 10.38
N CYS A 180 9.45 17.23 9.40
CA CYS A 180 10.32 17.06 8.23
C CYS A 180 11.81 17.04 8.61
N GLU A 181 12.26 17.97 9.43
CA GLU A 181 13.66 18.09 9.86
C GLU A 181 14.13 16.88 10.68
N ARG A 182 13.28 16.38 11.57
CA ARG A 182 13.59 15.22 12.42
C ARG A 182 13.26 13.87 11.79
N GLY A 183 12.68 13.86 10.60
CA GLY A 183 12.26 12.62 9.94
C GLY A 183 11.13 11.91 10.68
N ILE A 184 10.29 12.64 11.43
CA ILE A 184 9.09 12.12 12.08
C ILE A 184 8.02 11.93 11.00
N ARG A 185 7.54 10.71 10.84
CA ARG A 185 6.54 10.41 9.81
C ARG A 185 5.15 10.88 10.23
N LEU A 186 4.44 11.51 9.31
CA LEU A 186 3.04 11.87 9.48
C LEU A 186 2.22 11.23 8.37
N SER A 187 1.30 10.35 8.74
CA SER A 187 0.43 9.62 7.80
C SER A 187 -1.04 9.85 8.14
N PHE A 188 -1.90 9.75 7.12
CA PHE A 188 -3.33 9.96 7.23
C PHE A 188 -4.09 8.74 6.75
N LEU A 189 -4.98 8.22 7.61
CA LEU A 189 -5.86 7.10 7.31
C LEU A 189 -7.32 7.56 7.31
N ASP A 190 -8.13 6.93 6.47
CA ASP A 190 -9.57 7.07 6.57
C ASP A 190 -10.16 6.15 7.67
N TYR A 191 -11.46 6.21 7.90
CA TYR A 191 -12.14 5.42 8.94
C TYR A 191 -12.07 3.91 8.72
N ALA A 192 -11.82 3.47 7.49
CA ALA A 192 -11.61 2.06 7.15
C ALA A 192 -10.13 1.65 7.26
N GLY A 193 -9.26 2.55 7.74
CA GLY A 193 -7.83 2.32 7.85
C GLY A 193 -7.06 2.48 6.54
N ARG A 194 -7.66 3.04 5.47
CA ARG A 194 -6.97 3.21 4.19
C ARG A 194 -6.14 4.48 4.21
N PRO A 195 -4.83 4.40 3.93
CA PRO A 195 -3.99 5.58 3.83
C PRO A 195 -4.37 6.40 2.60
N TYR A 196 -4.44 7.73 2.75
CA TYR A 196 -4.76 8.65 1.67
C TYR A 196 -3.78 9.82 1.54
N ALA A 197 -2.97 10.10 2.54
CA ALA A 197 -1.93 11.13 2.48
C ALA A 197 -0.75 10.81 3.40
N MET A 198 0.40 11.37 3.10
CA MET A 198 1.60 11.30 3.93
C MET A 198 2.42 12.58 3.74
N LEU A 199 2.98 13.10 4.84
CA LEU A 199 3.98 14.16 4.79
C LEU A 199 5.35 13.56 4.48
N THR A 200 6.03 14.11 3.48
CA THR A 200 7.41 13.76 3.13
C THR A 200 8.27 15.01 3.07
N SER A 201 9.52 14.90 3.52
CA SER A 201 10.49 15.98 3.40
C SER A 201 11.10 16.01 1.99
N PRO A 202 11.28 17.21 1.38
CA PRO A 202 12.03 17.34 0.13
C PRO A 202 13.53 17.04 0.33
N ILE A 203 14.02 17.08 1.57
CA ILE A 203 15.41 16.81 1.94
C ILE A 203 15.61 15.30 2.22
N LEU A 204 14.95 14.42 1.48
CA LEU A 204 15.19 13.01 1.60
C LEU A 204 16.62 12.68 1.13
N THR A 205 17.41 12.11 2.03
CA THR A 205 18.83 11.77 1.83
C THR A 205 19.07 10.58 0.89
N ALA A 206 18.04 10.09 0.25
CA ALA A 206 18.10 8.93 -0.62
C ALA A 206 18.84 9.23 -1.91
N THR A 207 19.82 8.40 -2.23
CA THR A 207 20.58 8.55 -3.44
C THR A 207 19.74 8.25 -4.68
N VAL A 208 19.84 9.07 -5.73
CA VAL A 208 19.26 8.85 -7.05
C VAL A 208 19.63 7.45 -7.61
N GLU A 209 20.85 6.99 -7.31
CA GLU A 209 21.33 5.65 -7.68
C GLU A 209 20.39 4.52 -7.21
N SER A 210 19.89 4.58 -5.97
CA SER A 210 18.98 3.55 -5.45
C SER A 210 17.70 3.44 -6.26
N ARG A 211 17.12 4.57 -6.68
CA ARG A 211 15.92 4.61 -7.53
C ARG A 211 16.21 4.14 -8.95
N ARG A 212 17.35 4.54 -9.53
CA ARG A 212 17.76 4.04 -10.85
C ARG A 212 17.93 2.53 -10.85
N GLU A 213 18.66 1.98 -9.88
CA GLU A 213 18.82 0.53 -9.75
C GLU A 213 17.49 -0.20 -9.50
N GLN A 214 16.58 0.41 -8.75
CA GLN A 214 15.22 -0.12 -8.57
C GLN A 214 14.47 -0.23 -9.90
N LEU A 215 14.49 0.81 -10.72
CA LEU A 215 13.80 0.81 -12.01
C LEU A 215 14.45 -0.17 -13.00
N LEU A 216 15.77 -0.24 -13.04
CA LEU A 216 16.52 -1.18 -13.90
C LEU A 216 16.23 -2.65 -13.52
N ALA A 217 16.12 -2.95 -12.22
CA ALA A 217 15.87 -4.30 -11.73
C ALA A 217 14.51 -4.87 -12.17
N TYR A 218 13.59 -4.06 -12.65
CA TYR A 218 12.33 -4.52 -13.23
C TYR A 218 12.54 -5.36 -14.51
N ASN A 219 13.58 -5.08 -15.26
CA ASN A 219 13.89 -5.72 -16.53
C ASN A 219 14.96 -6.83 -16.42
N ASP A 220 15.43 -7.14 -15.22
CA ASP A 220 16.43 -8.17 -14.99
C ASP A 220 16.06 -9.14 -13.87
N GLY A 221 16.92 -10.13 -13.63
CA GLY A 221 16.69 -11.19 -12.64
C GLY A 221 16.53 -10.70 -11.20
N ARG A 222 16.93 -9.46 -10.86
CA ARG A 222 16.79 -8.90 -9.50
C ARG A 222 15.32 -8.70 -9.13
N GLY A 223 14.52 -8.19 -10.07
CA GLY A 223 13.06 -8.03 -9.85
C GLY A 223 12.37 -9.36 -9.62
N LEU A 224 12.70 -10.38 -10.41
CA LEU A 224 12.18 -11.73 -10.23
C LEU A 224 12.62 -12.36 -8.90
N GLU A 225 13.90 -12.23 -8.55
CA GLU A 225 14.41 -12.76 -7.28
C GLU A 225 13.70 -12.12 -6.08
N PHE A 226 13.52 -10.79 -6.10
CA PHE A 226 12.79 -10.09 -5.04
C PHE A 226 11.35 -10.58 -4.95
N GLY A 227 10.59 -10.61 -6.05
CA GLY A 227 9.20 -11.09 -6.08
C GLY A 227 9.07 -12.52 -5.57
N ARG A 228 9.96 -13.42 -6.02
CA ARG A 228 10.02 -14.82 -5.58
C ARG A 228 10.27 -14.95 -4.08
N VAL A 229 11.22 -14.17 -3.56
CA VAL A 229 11.58 -14.20 -2.13
C VAL A 229 10.46 -13.65 -1.26
N VAL A 230 9.78 -12.58 -1.69
CA VAL A 230 8.62 -12.01 -0.98
C VAL A 230 7.47 -13.01 -0.90
N VAL A 231 7.05 -13.60 -2.04
CA VAL A 231 5.99 -14.62 -2.04
C VAL A 231 6.35 -15.79 -1.14
N ARG A 232 7.60 -16.28 -1.23
CA ARG A 232 8.08 -17.36 -0.36
C ARG A 232 8.03 -16.98 1.12
N GLY A 233 8.41 -15.76 1.47
CA GLY A 233 8.36 -15.23 2.82
C GLY A 233 6.93 -15.19 3.36
N LYS A 234 6.00 -14.66 2.56
CA LYS A 234 4.56 -14.62 2.88
C LYS A 234 4.02 -16.03 3.17
N VAL A 235 4.18 -16.97 2.23
CA VAL A 235 3.68 -18.35 2.38
C VAL A 235 4.27 -19.02 3.62
N ARG A 236 5.56 -18.81 3.90
CA ARG A 236 6.21 -19.29 5.11
C ARG A 236 5.59 -18.69 6.37
N ASN A 237 5.34 -17.39 6.40
CA ASN A 237 4.74 -16.70 7.54
C ASN A 237 3.29 -17.15 7.76
N GLN A 238 2.51 -17.36 6.70
CA GLN A 238 1.18 -17.98 6.77
C GLN A 238 1.24 -19.35 7.44
N ARG A 239 2.13 -20.24 6.98
CA ARG A 239 2.32 -21.56 7.55
C ARG A 239 2.72 -21.49 9.03
N HIS A 240 3.65 -20.63 9.40
CA HIS A 240 4.07 -20.48 10.79
C HIS A 240 2.91 -20.00 11.69
N LEU A 241 2.10 -19.07 11.20
CA LEU A 241 0.96 -18.57 11.98
C LEU A 241 -0.10 -19.65 12.21
N LEU A 242 -0.40 -20.46 11.20
CA LEU A 242 -1.31 -21.59 11.34
C LEU A 242 -0.80 -22.60 12.38
N LEU A 243 0.48 -22.94 12.35
CA LEU A 243 1.08 -23.85 13.33
C LEU A 243 1.05 -23.24 14.75
N TYR A 244 1.26 -21.94 14.88
CA TYR A 244 1.22 -21.26 16.17
C TYR A 244 -0.17 -21.30 16.80
N PHE A 245 -1.21 -20.93 16.08
CA PHE A 245 -2.57 -20.95 16.64
C PHE A 245 -3.16 -22.36 16.64
N GLY A 246 -2.85 -23.17 15.63
CA GLY A 246 -3.33 -24.55 15.55
C GLY A 246 -2.96 -25.40 16.76
N LYS A 247 -1.79 -25.15 17.37
CA LYS A 247 -1.38 -25.92 18.56
C LYS A 247 -2.40 -25.89 19.70
N TYR A 248 -3.16 -24.80 19.83
CA TYR A 248 -4.20 -24.67 20.86
C TYR A 248 -5.44 -25.55 20.58
N LEU A 249 -5.66 -25.92 19.31
CA LEU A 249 -6.74 -26.82 18.90
C LEU A 249 -6.39 -28.30 19.19
N LYS A 250 -5.12 -28.64 19.38
CA LYS A 250 -4.67 -30.03 19.49
C LYS A 250 -5.40 -30.82 20.59
N GLN A 251 -5.74 -30.18 21.70
CA GLN A 251 -6.45 -30.81 22.83
C GLN A 251 -7.95 -30.52 22.77
N SER A 252 -8.37 -29.33 22.36
CA SER A 252 -9.78 -28.91 22.39
C SER A 252 -10.59 -29.41 21.18
N ASP A 253 -9.98 -29.52 20.00
CA ASP A 253 -10.61 -29.97 18.76
C ASP A 253 -9.58 -30.65 17.83
N PRO A 254 -9.27 -31.95 18.06
CA PRO A 254 -8.28 -32.68 17.27
C PRO A 254 -8.58 -32.74 15.76
N ALA A 255 -9.85 -32.73 15.37
CA ALA A 255 -10.25 -32.79 13.95
C ALA A 255 -9.87 -31.47 13.23
N ARG A 256 -10.19 -30.31 13.84
CA ARG A 256 -9.76 -29.00 13.33
C ARG A 256 -8.24 -28.85 13.35
N TYR A 257 -7.57 -29.35 14.39
CA TYR A 257 -6.12 -29.35 14.44
C TYR A 257 -5.52 -30.06 13.22
N GLU A 258 -6.02 -31.25 12.86
CA GLU A 258 -5.49 -32.02 11.73
C GLU A 258 -5.75 -31.31 10.39
N SER A 259 -6.91 -30.68 10.21
CA SER A 259 -7.23 -29.84 9.03
C SER A 259 -6.25 -28.68 8.89
N VAL A 260 -5.99 -27.93 9.97
CA VAL A 260 -5.04 -26.82 10.00
C VAL A 260 -3.61 -27.32 9.74
N ALA A 261 -3.22 -28.46 10.32
CA ALA A 261 -1.90 -29.07 10.11
C ALA A 261 -1.73 -29.55 8.67
N ASP A 262 -2.76 -30.13 8.05
CA ASP A 262 -2.74 -30.50 6.62
C ASP A 262 -2.57 -29.26 5.73
N THR A 263 -3.30 -28.20 6.00
CA THR A 263 -3.12 -26.93 5.29
C THR A 263 -1.70 -26.38 5.45
N ALA A 264 -1.10 -26.48 6.62
CA ALA A 264 0.29 -26.09 6.84
C ALA A 264 1.28 -26.96 6.01
N ARG A 265 1.01 -28.25 5.79
CA ARG A 265 1.79 -29.14 4.89
C ARG A 265 1.65 -28.68 3.43
N LYS A 266 0.42 -28.37 2.97
CA LYS A 266 0.16 -27.84 1.62
C LYS A 266 0.88 -26.50 1.38
N LEU A 267 0.85 -25.58 2.34
CA LEU A 267 1.61 -24.33 2.26
C LEU A 267 3.12 -24.57 2.17
N ARG A 268 3.64 -25.60 2.86
CA ARG A 268 5.06 -25.97 2.72
C ARG A 268 5.40 -26.44 1.31
N ALA A 269 4.53 -27.21 0.68
CA ALA A 269 4.70 -27.64 -0.71
C ALA A 269 4.71 -26.45 -1.67
N LEU A 270 3.77 -25.48 -1.48
CA LEU A 270 3.74 -24.25 -2.29
C LEU A 270 5.00 -23.39 -2.08
N GLU A 271 5.50 -23.27 -0.85
CA GLU A 271 6.77 -22.58 -0.56
C GLU A 271 7.93 -23.16 -1.37
N LEU A 272 7.96 -24.49 -1.55
CA LEU A 272 8.97 -25.18 -2.35
C LEU A 272 8.75 -24.96 -3.86
N GLN A 273 7.50 -24.88 -4.33
CA GLN A 273 7.20 -24.54 -5.72
C GLN A 273 7.65 -23.11 -6.05
N VAL A 274 7.31 -22.14 -5.21
CA VAL A 274 7.76 -20.74 -5.37
C VAL A 274 9.29 -20.67 -5.48
N ARG A 275 10.02 -21.48 -4.71
CA ARG A 275 11.49 -21.51 -4.77
C ARG A 275 12.04 -21.95 -6.13
N LYS A 276 11.29 -22.78 -6.87
CA LYS A 276 11.70 -23.33 -8.16
C LYS A 276 11.37 -22.45 -9.35
N VAL A 277 10.65 -21.33 -9.15
CA VAL A 277 10.33 -20.40 -10.24
C VAL A 277 11.62 -19.74 -10.71
N GLU A 278 11.99 -19.96 -11.95
CA GLU A 278 13.19 -19.44 -12.61
C GLU A 278 12.81 -18.68 -13.88
N GLY A 279 13.57 -17.67 -14.23
CA GLY A 279 13.36 -16.82 -15.40
C GLY A 279 14.36 -15.68 -15.44
N THR A 280 14.28 -14.84 -16.45
CA THR A 280 15.20 -13.70 -16.66
C THR A 280 14.68 -12.40 -16.09
N SER A 281 13.35 -12.24 -15.98
CA SER A 281 12.70 -11.04 -15.45
C SER A 281 11.41 -11.35 -14.69
N ILE A 282 10.95 -10.39 -13.89
CA ILE A 282 9.67 -10.50 -13.17
C ILE A 282 8.49 -10.55 -14.15
N GLN A 283 8.59 -9.90 -15.30
CA GLN A 283 7.52 -9.85 -16.29
C GLN A 283 7.13 -11.23 -16.80
N GLU A 284 8.12 -12.10 -17.02
CA GLU A 284 7.90 -13.48 -17.48
C GLU A 284 7.18 -14.35 -16.45
N ARG A 285 7.44 -14.13 -15.16
CA ARG A 285 7.05 -15.06 -14.08
C ARG A 285 6.07 -14.48 -13.07
N ARG A 286 5.68 -13.21 -13.20
CA ARG A 286 4.77 -12.54 -12.27
C ARG A 286 3.46 -13.29 -12.12
N GLN A 287 2.84 -13.72 -13.20
CA GLN A 287 1.55 -14.41 -13.15
C GLN A 287 1.67 -15.76 -12.44
N GLU A 288 2.75 -16.50 -12.66
CA GLU A 288 3.02 -17.76 -11.96
C GLU A 288 3.18 -17.52 -10.45
N LEU A 289 4.00 -16.55 -10.07
CA LEU A 289 4.17 -16.17 -8.65
C LEU A 289 2.88 -15.73 -7.99
N MET A 290 2.09 -14.88 -8.66
CA MET A 290 0.78 -14.43 -8.18
C MET A 290 -0.24 -15.56 -8.09
N GLY A 291 -0.19 -16.52 -9.02
CA GLY A 291 -1.02 -17.73 -8.98
C GLY A 291 -0.72 -18.59 -7.76
N LEU A 292 0.56 -18.86 -7.47
CA LEU A 292 1.00 -19.61 -6.29
C LEU A 292 0.64 -18.88 -4.99
N GLU A 293 0.83 -17.55 -4.96
CA GLU A 293 0.43 -16.69 -3.83
C GLU A 293 -1.08 -16.75 -3.59
N GLY A 294 -1.88 -16.66 -4.64
CA GLY A 294 -3.33 -16.72 -4.56
C GLY A 294 -3.85 -18.07 -4.07
N VAL A 295 -3.25 -19.19 -4.49
CA VAL A 295 -3.56 -20.53 -3.95
C VAL A 295 -3.23 -20.61 -2.47
N ALA A 296 -2.03 -20.15 -2.09
CA ALA A 296 -1.61 -20.12 -0.68
C ALA A 296 -2.55 -19.24 0.17
N GLY A 297 -2.97 -18.09 -0.35
CA GLY A 297 -3.93 -17.19 0.31
C GLY A 297 -5.27 -17.86 0.58
N ARG A 298 -5.85 -18.54 -0.41
CA ARG A 298 -7.12 -19.26 -0.23
C ARG A 298 -7.02 -20.35 0.84
N LEU A 299 -5.99 -21.18 0.80
CA LEU A 299 -5.75 -22.23 1.80
C LEU A 299 -5.57 -21.64 3.20
N TYR A 300 -4.79 -20.58 3.29
CA TYR A 300 -4.52 -19.90 4.55
C TYR A 300 -5.79 -19.35 5.20
N TRP A 301 -6.61 -18.59 4.45
CA TRP A 301 -7.81 -17.98 5.00
C TRP A 301 -8.89 -19.01 5.35
N ALA A 302 -8.97 -20.14 4.62
CA ALA A 302 -9.82 -21.26 5.00
C ALA A 302 -9.42 -21.83 6.38
N ALA A 303 -8.13 -22.04 6.62
CA ALA A 303 -7.64 -22.52 7.91
C ALA A 303 -7.76 -21.46 9.03
N VAL A 304 -7.59 -20.17 8.73
CA VAL A 304 -7.84 -19.10 9.71
C VAL A 304 -9.32 -19.08 10.12
N LYS A 305 -10.25 -19.30 9.18
CA LYS A 305 -11.67 -19.46 9.51
C LYS A 305 -11.88 -20.53 10.58
N GLU A 306 -11.31 -21.71 10.41
CA GLU A 306 -11.40 -22.80 11.39
C GLU A 306 -10.84 -22.42 12.79
N ILE A 307 -9.80 -21.60 12.82
CA ILE A 307 -9.17 -21.14 14.08
C ILE A 307 -10.08 -20.19 14.86
N VAL A 308 -10.85 -19.30 14.17
CA VAL A 308 -11.64 -18.24 14.81
C VAL A 308 -13.15 -18.54 14.87
N GLU A 309 -13.64 -19.55 14.16
CA GLU A 309 -15.08 -19.84 13.95
C GLU A 309 -15.87 -20.03 15.25
N SER A 310 -15.25 -20.57 16.30
CA SER A 310 -15.92 -20.73 17.61
C SER A 310 -16.13 -19.41 18.36
N LYS A 311 -15.58 -18.31 17.90
CA LYS A 311 -15.57 -17.00 18.57
C LYS A 311 -16.28 -15.90 17.79
N VAL A 312 -16.25 -15.97 16.47
CA VAL A 312 -16.80 -14.92 15.61
C VAL A 312 -17.18 -15.50 14.25
N GLU A 313 -18.24 -14.97 13.64
CA GLU A 313 -18.59 -15.31 12.27
C GLU A 313 -17.55 -14.74 11.30
N PHE A 314 -16.97 -15.63 10.49
CA PHE A 314 -15.98 -15.26 9.48
C PHE A 314 -16.11 -16.16 8.24
N MET A 315 -16.64 -15.64 7.15
CA MET A 315 -16.83 -16.39 5.91
C MET A 315 -15.61 -16.46 5.02
N GLY A 316 -14.54 -15.77 5.38
CA GLY A 316 -13.29 -15.70 4.63
C GLY A 316 -12.84 -14.25 4.35
N ARG A 317 -11.69 -14.11 3.69
CA ARG A 317 -11.07 -12.80 3.45
C ARG A 317 -11.78 -12.05 2.31
N VAL A 318 -12.37 -10.90 2.64
CA VAL A 318 -12.97 -9.96 1.70
C VAL A 318 -12.21 -8.63 1.74
N HIS A 319 -11.70 -8.19 0.59
CA HIS A 319 -10.88 -6.98 0.51
C HIS A 319 -11.70 -5.68 0.39
N ARG A 320 -12.87 -5.73 -0.26
CA ARG A 320 -13.73 -4.56 -0.48
C ARG A 320 -15.16 -4.90 -0.10
N GLY A 321 -15.83 -3.93 0.53
CA GLY A 321 -17.24 -4.12 0.94
C GLY A 321 -17.42 -5.12 2.07
N ALA A 322 -16.36 -5.43 2.84
CA ALA A 322 -16.47 -6.29 4.01
C ALA A 322 -17.30 -5.60 5.09
N SER A 323 -18.32 -6.28 5.58
CA SER A 323 -19.20 -5.84 6.66
C SER A 323 -19.03 -6.63 7.95
N ASP A 324 -18.23 -7.70 7.92
CA ASP A 324 -17.95 -8.51 9.10
C ASP A 324 -16.79 -7.96 9.93
N ALA A 325 -16.83 -8.25 11.22
CA ALA A 325 -15.89 -7.73 12.21
C ALA A 325 -14.43 -8.15 11.94
N VAL A 326 -14.20 -9.38 11.51
CA VAL A 326 -12.84 -9.90 11.25
C VAL A 326 -12.18 -9.16 10.12
N ASN A 327 -12.88 -9.02 8.99
CA ASN A 327 -12.38 -8.29 7.84
C ASN A 327 -12.19 -6.80 8.15
N ALA A 328 -13.07 -6.20 8.95
CA ALA A 328 -12.93 -4.80 9.39
C ALA A 328 -11.66 -4.60 10.25
N LEU A 329 -11.40 -5.49 11.22
CA LEU A 329 -10.17 -5.50 12.04
C LEU A 329 -8.91 -5.67 11.17
N LEU A 330 -8.94 -6.63 10.23
CA LEU A 330 -7.82 -6.87 9.31
C LEU A 330 -7.56 -5.66 8.43
N ASN A 331 -8.60 -5.07 7.84
CA ASN A 331 -8.46 -3.91 6.96
C ASN A 331 -7.86 -2.71 7.71
N TYR A 332 -8.33 -2.45 8.92
CA TYR A 332 -7.83 -1.35 9.75
C TYR A 332 -6.36 -1.59 10.16
N GLY A 333 -6.04 -2.80 10.63
CA GLY A 333 -4.67 -3.17 10.99
C GLY A 333 -3.70 -3.12 9.79
N TYR A 334 -4.15 -3.56 8.60
CA TYR A 334 -3.32 -3.45 7.39
C TYR A 334 -3.07 -2.01 6.98
N GLY A 335 -4.00 -1.09 7.21
CA GLY A 335 -3.79 0.33 6.96
C GLY A 335 -2.67 0.91 7.82
N ILE A 336 -2.64 0.56 9.11
CA ILE A 336 -1.56 0.97 10.02
C ILE A 336 -0.22 0.39 9.54
N LEU A 337 -0.16 -0.91 9.28
CA LEU A 337 1.06 -1.57 8.80
C LEU A 337 1.54 -0.98 7.46
N TYR A 338 0.61 -0.73 6.55
CA TYR A 338 0.90 -0.15 5.24
C TYR A 338 1.57 1.22 5.35
N SER A 339 1.05 2.11 6.20
CA SER A 339 1.67 3.42 6.45
C SER A 339 3.09 3.28 6.98
N HIS A 340 3.31 2.29 7.83
CA HIS A 340 4.62 1.99 8.40
C HIS A 340 5.63 1.54 7.35
N VAL A 341 5.22 0.60 6.48
CA VAL A 341 6.04 0.10 5.38
C VAL A 341 6.30 1.19 4.35
N TRP A 342 5.30 2.02 4.04
CA TRP A 342 5.46 3.17 3.15
C TRP A 342 6.57 4.10 3.65
N GLY A 343 6.51 4.50 4.92
CA GLY A 343 7.54 5.33 5.54
C GLY A 343 8.92 4.70 5.46
N ALA A 344 9.03 3.38 5.65
CA ALA A 344 10.30 2.67 5.53
C ALA A 344 10.86 2.67 4.10
N VAL A 345 10.00 2.50 3.10
CA VAL A 345 10.36 2.57 1.67
C VAL A 345 10.88 3.95 1.33
N MET A 346 10.16 5.02 1.73
CA MET A 346 10.59 6.40 1.51
C MET A 346 11.93 6.71 2.19
N ASN A 347 12.08 6.34 3.47
CA ASN A 347 13.31 6.55 4.25
C ASN A 347 14.51 5.74 3.73
N ALA A 348 14.26 4.66 2.97
CA ALA A 348 15.30 3.92 2.27
C ALA A 348 15.66 4.51 0.91
N GLY A 349 14.89 5.49 0.44
CA GLY A 349 15.08 6.17 -0.84
C GLY A 349 14.62 5.39 -2.04
N LEU A 350 13.65 4.53 -1.84
CA LEU A 350 13.00 3.77 -2.91
C LEU A 350 11.75 4.51 -3.41
N GLU A 351 11.36 4.22 -4.65
CA GLU A 351 10.14 4.71 -5.26
C GLU A 351 8.95 3.81 -4.85
N PRO A 352 7.97 4.32 -4.10
CA PRO A 352 6.84 3.50 -3.61
C PRO A 352 5.99 2.87 -4.71
N PHE A 353 5.90 3.52 -5.87
CA PHE A 353 5.04 3.10 -6.97
C PHE A 353 5.72 2.13 -7.95
N ALA A 354 7.02 1.93 -7.86
CA ALA A 354 7.79 1.04 -8.73
C ALA A 354 8.07 -0.31 -8.04
N GLY A 355 7.07 -1.20 -8.02
CA GLY A 355 7.17 -2.56 -7.49
C GLY A 355 7.56 -3.59 -8.54
N TYR A 356 7.51 -4.85 -8.15
CA TYR A 356 7.87 -5.98 -9.02
C TYR A 356 6.75 -7.00 -9.12
N LEU A 357 6.17 -7.42 -7.99
CA LEU A 357 5.14 -8.46 -7.93
C LEU A 357 3.75 -7.89 -8.26
N HIS A 358 3.35 -6.81 -7.59
CA HIS A 358 2.09 -6.15 -7.87
C HIS A 358 2.20 -5.30 -9.14
N VAL A 359 1.19 -5.41 -10.02
CA VAL A 359 1.13 -4.64 -11.26
C VAL A 359 0.97 -3.15 -10.94
N ASP A 360 1.75 -2.33 -11.65
CA ASP A 360 1.66 -0.88 -11.57
C ASP A 360 0.31 -0.40 -12.11
N ARG A 361 -0.32 0.48 -11.35
CA ARG A 361 -1.56 1.17 -11.73
C ARG A 361 -1.54 2.56 -11.12
N PRO A 362 -2.15 3.57 -11.75
CA PRO A 362 -2.26 4.89 -11.16
C PRO A 362 -2.77 4.84 -9.71
N GLY A 363 -2.11 5.54 -8.81
CA GLY A 363 -2.46 5.58 -7.39
C GLY A 363 -2.20 4.29 -6.58
N LYS A 364 -1.56 3.27 -7.17
CA LYS A 364 -1.25 2.00 -6.49
C LYS A 364 0.25 1.89 -6.20
N PRO A 365 0.71 2.06 -4.97
CA PRO A 365 2.13 1.96 -4.61
C PRO A 365 2.58 0.50 -4.53
N SER A 366 2.92 -0.05 -5.69
CA SER A 366 3.22 -1.46 -5.92
C SER A 366 4.38 -1.97 -5.08
N LEU A 367 5.46 -1.19 -4.88
CA LEU A 367 6.57 -1.63 -4.02
C LEU A 367 6.19 -1.73 -2.55
N VAL A 368 5.37 -0.80 -2.05
CA VAL A 368 4.86 -0.88 -0.67
C VAL A 368 4.01 -2.12 -0.49
N LEU A 369 3.16 -2.43 -1.49
CA LEU A 369 2.34 -3.65 -1.49
C LEU A 369 3.19 -4.92 -1.57
N ASP A 370 4.32 -4.89 -2.28
CA ASP A 370 5.25 -6.02 -2.31
C ASP A 370 5.90 -6.23 -0.94
N LEU A 371 6.48 -5.19 -0.36
CA LEU A 371 7.22 -5.30 0.89
C LEU A 371 6.32 -5.60 2.10
N VAL A 372 5.08 -5.11 2.12
CA VAL A 372 4.13 -5.35 3.23
C VAL A 372 3.80 -6.82 3.40
N GLU A 373 3.90 -7.64 2.33
CA GLU A 373 3.56 -9.06 2.36
C GLU A 373 4.39 -9.87 3.37
N GLU A 374 5.61 -9.43 3.67
CA GLU A 374 6.46 -10.06 4.68
C GLU A 374 5.97 -9.84 6.12
N PHE A 375 5.16 -8.79 6.34
CA PHE A 375 4.78 -8.33 7.67
C PHE A 375 3.30 -8.55 8.00
N ARG A 376 2.45 -8.90 7.02
CA ARG A 376 1.01 -9.09 7.24
C ARG A 376 0.73 -10.09 8.35
N GLN A 377 1.26 -11.30 8.23
CA GLN A 377 1.02 -12.38 9.17
C GLN A 377 1.64 -12.11 10.55
N PRO A 378 2.92 -11.72 10.66
CA PRO A 378 3.54 -11.52 11.96
C PRO A 378 3.03 -10.29 12.72
N VAL A 379 2.45 -9.31 12.03
CA VAL A 379 1.96 -8.08 12.67
C VAL A 379 0.44 -8.09 12.79
N VAL A 380 -0.27 -8.10 11.68
CA VAL A 380 -1.72 -7.87 11.67
C VAL A 380 -2.51 -9.14 11.95
N ASP A 381 -2.30 -10.19 11.15
CA ASP A 381 -3.10 -11.42 11.26
C ASP A 381 -2.95 -12.03 12.65
N ARG A 382 -1.71 -12.08 13.17
CA ARG A 382 -1.44 -12.56 14.52
C ARG A 382 -2.18 -11.76 15.58
N THR A 383 -2.14 -10.44 15.47
CA THR A 383 -2.77 -9.56 16.45
C THR A 383 -4.29 -9.68 16.40
N VAL A 384 -4.87 -9.72 15.21
CA VAL A 384 -6.34 -9.85 15.04
C VAL A 384 -6.83 -11.21 15.52
N ILE A 385 -6.16 -12.32 15.15
CA ILE A 385 -6.54 -13.65 15.62
C ILE A 385 -6.42 -13.74 17.14
N ALA A 386 -5.36 -13.19 17.73
CA ALA A 386 -5.20 -13.15 19.19
C ALA A 386 -6.30 -12.31 19.85
N PHE A 387 -6.63 -11.14 19.28
CA PHE A 387 -7.69 -10.26 19.77
C PHE A 387 -9.05 -10.97 19.85
N ILE A 388 -9.40 -11.72 18.79
CA ILE A 388 -10.63 -12.51 18.70
C ILE A 388 -10.58 -13.67 19.72
N ASN A 389 -9.49 -14.42 19.76
CA ASN A 389 -9.37 -15.58 20.64
C ASN A 389 -9.40 -15.21 22.14
N LEU A 390 -8.97 -14.01 22.50
CA LEU A 390 -9.09 -13.47 23.85
C LEU A 390 -10.51 -13.00 24.20
N GLY A 391 -11.46 -13.08 23.27
CA GLY A 391 -12.86 -12.72 23.51
C GLY A 391 -13.07 -11.21 23.69
N GLN A 392 -12.22 -10.38 23.07
CA GLN A 392 -12.37 -8.93 23.10
C GLN A 392 -13.67 -8.52 22.42
N ASN A 393 -14.39 -7.57 23.03
CA ASN A 393 -15.59 -7.04 22.42
C ASN A 393 -15.27 -6.26 21.13
N ILE A 394 -16.01 -6.53 20.06
CA ILE A 394 -15.82 -5.91 18.74
C ILE A 394 -17.10 -5.12 18.41
N GLY A 395 -17.05 -3.83 18.65
CA GLY A 395 -18.14 -2.90 18.31
C GLY A 395 -18.10 -2.56 16.82
N MET A 396 -19.25 -2.69 16.17
CA MET A 396 -19.46 -2.33 14.77
C MET A 396 -20.58 -1.29 14.65
N LYS A 397 -20.36 -0.28 13.81
CA LYS A 397 -21.36 0.73 13.48
C LYS A 397 -21.31 1.02 11.98
N ASP A 398 -22.44 0.90 11.29
CA ASP A 398 -22.58 1.16 9.86
C ASP A 398 -21.56 0.38 8.99
N GLY A 399 -21.28 -0.89 9.36
CA GLY A 399 -20.31 -1.75 8.67
C GLY A 399 -18.83 -1.40 8.92
N LEU A 400 -18.55 -0.48 9.84
CA LEU A 400 -17.20 -0.07 10.26
C LEU A 400 -16.99 -0.40 11.73
N LEU A 401 -15.74 -0.53 12.14
CA LEU A 401 -15.39 -0.63 13.56
C LEU A 401 -15.78 0.67 14.28
N ASP A 402 -16.34 0.55 15.47
CA ASP A 402 -16.56 1.70 16.34
C ASP A 402 -15.24 2.30 16.84
N GLN A 403 -15.31 3.46 17.48
CA GLN A 403 -14.12 4.19 17.90
C GLN A 403 -13.32 3.43 18.96
N GLU A 404 -13.98 2.78 19.89
CA GLU A 404 -13.34 2.04 20.98
C GLU A 404 -12.57 0.84 20.43
N THR A 405 -13.20 0.06 19.56
CA THR A 405 -12.56 -1.08 18.89
C THR A 405 -11.38 -0.63 18.03
N ARG A 406 -11.52 0.48 17.27
CA ARG A 406 -10.40 1.04 16.48
C ARG A 406 -9.22 1.43 17.36
N LYS A 407 -9.49 2.09 18.51
CA LYS A 407 -8.45 2.44 19.45
C LYS A 407 -7.74 1.21 20.00
N LEU A 408 -8.51 0.23 20.50
CA LEU A 408 -7.95 -1.00 21.07
C LEU A 408 -7.11 -1.79 20.07
N ILE A 409 -7.61 -2.00 18.84
CA ILE A 409 -6.83 -2.74 17.83
C ILE A 409 -5.60 -1.95 17.37
N ALA A 410 -5.70 -0.61 17.28
CA ALA A 410 -4.56 0.25 16.98
C ALA A 410 -3.45 0.10 18.03
N GLU A 411 -3.80 0.17 19.32
CA GLU A 411 -2.86 -0.03 20.42
C GLU A 411 -2.20 -1.40 20.33
N LYS A 412 -2.96 -2.48 20.09
CA LYS A 412 -2.41 -3.84 19.94
C LYS A 412 -1.49 -3.99 18.73
N ILE A 413 -1.78 -3.35 17.60
CA ILE A 413 -0.89 -3.33 16.43
C ILE A 413 0.40 -2.55 16.73
N LEU A 414 0.30 -1.40 17.41
CA LEU A 414 1.48 -0.62 17.82
C LEU A 414 2.34 -1.37 18.84
N GLU A 415 1.72 -2.02 19.84
CA GLU A 415 2.42 -2.90 20.78
C GLU A 415 3.16 -4.01 20.04
N ARG A 416 2.52 -4.62 19.01
CA ARG A 416 3.14 -5.66 18.20
C ARG A 416 4.31 -5.12 17.38
N LEU A 417 4.20 -3.96 16.77
CA LEU A 417 5.29 -3.29 16.05
C LEU A 417 6.46 -2.92 16.96
N ALA A 418 6.19 -2.60 18.22
CA ALA A 418 7.21 -2.30 19.23
C ALA A 418 7.82 -3.57 19.87
N SER A 419 7.18 -4.74 19.71
CA SER A 419 7.68 -5.97 20.32
C SER A 419 8.96 -6.46 19.64
N PRO A 420 9.90 -7.05 20.42
CA PRO A 420 11.15 -7.59 19.90
C PRO A 420 10.90 -8.91 19.17
N GLU A 421 11.60 -9.10 18.05
CA GLU A 421 11.66 -10.35 17.30
C GLU A 421 13.09 -10.69 16.88
N PRO A 422 13.46 -11.97 16.85
CA PRO A 422 14.76 -12.41 16.37
C PRO A 422 14.97 -12.06 14.90
N PHE A 423 16.01 -11.31 14.62
CA PHE A 423 16.39 -10.94 13.27
C PHE A 423 17.91 -10.84 13.15
N ARG A 424 18.51 -11.57 12.20
CA ARG A 424 19.97 -11.59 11.94
C ARG A 424 20.82 -11.86 13.19
N GLY A 425 20.33 -12.74 14.09
CA GLY A 425 21.06 -13.14 15.29
C GLY A 425 20.89 -12.23 16.51
N GLN A 426 20.10 -11.18 16.40
CA GLN A 426 19.78 -10.26 17.49
C GLN A 426 18.26 -10.04 17.56
N ASN A 427 17.80 -9.45 18.67
CA ASN A 427 16.41 -9.07 18.85
C ASN A 427 16.22 -7.60 18.48
N PHE A 428 15.31 -7.32 17.55
CA PHE A 428 14.94 -5.96 17.16
C PHE A 428 13.43 -5.80 17.22
N GLN A 429 12.97 -4.60 17.52
CA GLN A 429 11.56 -4.26 17.37
C GLN A 429 11.13 -4.44 15.92
N ILE A 430 9.92 -4.97 15.68
CA ILE A 430 9.43 -5.23 14.31
C ILE A 430 9.47 -3.96 13.45
N ARG A 431 9.10 -2.79 14.03
CA ARG A 431 9.19 -1.50 13.32
C ARG A 431 10.60 -1.20 12.80
N SER A 432 11.62 -1.57 13.54
CA SER A 432 13.02 -1.43 13.10
C SER A 432 13.37 -2.46 12.03
N ILE A 433 12.84 -3.69 12.14
CA ILE A 433 13.02 -4.74 11.11
C ILE A 433 12.43 -4.28 9.77
N VAL A 434 11.25 -3.67 9.77
CA VAL A 434 10.64 -3.10 8.54
C VAL A 434 11.61 -2.12 7.86
N GLN A 435 12.20 -1.20 8.62
CA GLN A 435 13.18 -0.24 8.08
C GLN A 435 14.46 -0.94 7.58
N MET A 436 14.94 -1.94 8.32
CA MET A 436 16.11 -2.73 7.90
C MET A 436 15.84 -3.55 6.65
N GLN A 437 14.63 -4.06 6.45
CA GLN A 437 14.24 -4.78 5.23
C GLN A 437 14.21 -3.84 4.01
N ALA A 438 13.65 -2.63 4.14
CA ALA A 438 13.70 -1.63 3.07
C ALA A 438 15.14 -1.27 2.68
N ARG A 439 16.03 -1.05 3.66
CA ARG A 439 17.46 -0.81 3.41
C ARG A 439 18.19 -2.03 2.81
N SER A 440 17.78 -3.25 3.19
CA SER A 440 18.31 -4.49 2.62
C SER A 440 17.93 -4.65 1.16
N LEU A 441 16.71 -4.22 0.80
CA LEU A 441 16.27 -4.17 -0.58
C LEU A 441 17.16 -3.23 -1.40
N VAL A 442 17.45 -2.02 -0.90
CA VAL A 442 18.40 -1.09 -1.56
C VAL A 442 19.76 -1.76 -1.78
N SER A 443 20.32 -2.40 -0.75
CA SER A 443 21.60 -3.08 -0.88
C SER A 443 21.57 -4.20 -1.92
N PHE A 444 20.50 -4.97 -1.97
CA PHE A 444 20.30 -6.02 -2.96
C PHE A 444 20.16 -5.46 -4.38
N LEU A 445 19.35 -4.43 -4.58
CA LEU A 445 19.16 -3.79 -5.90
C LEU A 445 20.46 -3.20 -6.45
N ARG A 446 21.33 -2.71 -5.57
CA ARG A 446 22.68 -2.20 -5.91
C ARG A 446 23.74 -3.32 -6.05
N GLY A 447 23.35 -4.59 -6.06
CA GLY A 447 24.28 -5.72 -6.18
C GLY A 447 25.15 -5.99 -4.94
N LYS A 448 24.85 -5.34 -3.78
CA LYS A 448 25.67 -5.40 -2.56
C LYS A 448 25.22 -6.51 -1.58
N GLY A 449 24.55 -7.55 -2.06
CA GLY A 449 24.16 -8.66 -1.21
C GLY A 449 22.92 -9.41 -1.68
N LYS A 450 22.46 -10.36 -0.87
CA LYS A 450 21.25 -11.15 -1.14
C LYS A 450 20.10 -10.65 -0.30
N TYR A 451 18.93 -10.50 -0.89
CA TYR A 451 17.71 -10.20 -0.15
C TYR A 451 17.15 -11.47 0.51
N LYS A 452 16.78 -11.40 1.78
CA LYS A 452 16.12 -12.48 2.52
C LYS A 452 14.88 -11.93 3.18
N PRO A 453 13.70 -12.59 3.03
CA PRO A 453 12.47 -12.10 3.59
C PRO A 453 12.48 -12.20 5.10
N PHE A 454 11.76 -11.31 5.76
CA PHE A 454 11.48 -11.46 7.18
C PHE A 454 10.59 -12.69 7.40
N SER A 455 10.99 -13.56 8.29
CA SER A 455 10.21 -14.73 8.69
C SER A 455 10.32 -14.88 10.19
N PHE A 456 9.18 -14.75 10.87
CA PHE A 456 9.14 -14.98 12.29
C PHE A 456 9.17 -16.49 12.64
N ARG A 457 9.69 -16.78 13.82
CA ARG A 457 9.73 -18.14 14.40
C ARG A 457 9.07 -18.08 15.77
N TRP A 458 8.31 -19.11 16.07
CA TRP A 458 7.70 -19.34 17.38
C TRP A 458 8.47 -20.39 18.14
#